data_c98624083f5710fea2613854a9fd89b1
#
_entry.id   c98624083f5710fea2613854a9fd89b1
#
_cell.length_a   1.000
_cell.length_b   1.000
_cell.length_c   1.000
_cell.angle_alpha   90.00
_cell.angle_beta   90.00
_cell.angle_gamma   90.00
#
_symmetry.space_group_name_H-M   'P 1'
#
loop_
_entity.id
_entity.type
_entity.pdbx_description
1 polymer ?
#
loop_
_entity_poly.entity_id
_entity_poly.type
_entity_poly.pdbx_seq_one_letter_code
_entity_poly.pdbx_strand_id
1 'polypeptide(L)'
;MDLGIILTLAFFAFAILVAAKSVAIVPQSDEYVVERFGKYRETLSAGINLLIPFLDRIEHKVVVLERQLDAFDISVITRDNVEIVLETTVFFRVIDAAKSVYRIRDVPLALRTTAESIIRSAAGKLELDDIQSSRQQMNDEILKNLRDASEVWGLEITRSEITDVRVDEATKQAQRQQLNAERERRATVAKAEGERSRVELEADAELYEATKKAEAIKLTADADAYAVIKKAEADAQQTKMIAEAIADNGQPAVDFEILKRQVDAIAKMGSSENTKTIVLPTDVTKTLGGLAGLQDVLRRTDGA
;
A
#
# COMPACT_ATOMS: atom_id res chain seq x y z
N MET A 1 -39.32 64.47 62.42
CA MET A 1 -38.13 64.05 61.71
C MET A 1 -37.58 65.24 60.97
N ASP A 2 -36.40 65.69 61.36
CA ASP A 2 -35.82 66.91 60.79
C ASP A 2 -35.54 66.69 59.27
N LEU A 3 -35.91 67.69 58.49
CA LEU A 3 -35.74 67.68 57.00
C LEU A 3 -34.31 67.33 56.61
N GLY A 4 -33.31 67.66 57.45
CA GLY A 4 -31.93 67.34 57.27
C GLY A 4 -31.64 65.85 57.36
N ILE A 5 -32.28 65.07 58.24
CA ILE A 5 -32.13 63.64 58.40
C ILE A 5 -32.72 62.90 57.14
N ILE A 6 -33.88 63.41 56.65
CA ILE A 6 -34.50 62.81 55.44
C ILE A 6 -33.62 63.03 54.21
N LEU A 7 -33.02 64.22 54.03
CA LEU A 7 -32.11 64.51 52.92
C LEU A 7 -30.84 63.71 53.00
N THR A 8 -30.25 63.48 54.19
CA THR A 8 -29.06 62.66 54.34
C THR A 8 -29.35 61.19 54.05
N LEU A 9 -30.48 60.65 54.56
CA LEU A 9 -30.88 59.27 54.21
C LEU A 9 -31.16 59.10 52.73
N ALA A 10 -31.83 60.08 52.08
CA ALA A 10 -32.09 60.05 50.66
C ALA A 10 -30.77 60.06 49.81
N PHE A 11 -29.77 60.87 50.24
CA PHE A 11 -28.46 60.92 49.63
C PHE A 11 -27.71 59.62 49.79
N PHE A 12 -27.68 58.98 50.97
CA PHE A 12 -27.06 57.69 51.15
C PHE A 12 -27.80 56.60 50.40
N ALA A 13 -29.12 56.58 50.36
CA ALA A 13 -29.89 55.63 49.56
C ALA A 13 -29.60 55.79 48.07
N PHE A 14 -29.51 57.03 47.59
CA PHE A 14 -29.12 57.32 46.21
C PHE A 14 -27.68 56.88 45.90
N ALA A 15 -26.72 57.16 46.77
CA ALA A 15 -25.33 56.73 46.60
C ALA A 15 -25.19 55.21 46.56
N ILE A 16 -25.93 54.48 47.42
CA ILE A 16 -25.96 53.03 47.42
C ILE A 16 -26.55 52.49 46.09
N LEU A 17 -27.65 53.11 45.62
CA LEU A 17 -28.31 52.73 44.38
C LEU A 17 -27.41 53.01 43.20
N VAL A 18 -26.67 54.11 43.15
CA VAL A 18 -25.67 54.43 42.15
C VAL A 18 -24.54 53.41 42.18
N ALA A 19 -23.99 53.09 43.35
CA ALA A 19 -22.93 52.13 43.54
C ALA A 19 -23.36 50.69 43.06
N ALA A 20 -24.57 50.28 43.43
CA ALA A 20 -25.12 48.99 43.01
C ALA A 20 -25.32 48.90 41.49
N LYS A 21 -25.68 49.98 40.83
CA LYS A 21 -25.83 50.05 39.39
C LYS A 21 -24.51 50.27 38.63
N SER A 22 -23.45 50.64 39.37
CA SER A 22 -22.11 50.81 38.75
C SER A 22 -21.36 49.49 38.50
N VAL A 23 -21.81 48.41 39.10
CA VAL A 23 -21.13 47.09 38.94
C VAL A 23 -21.86 46.24 37.93
N ALA A 24 -21.15 45.83 36.89
CA ALA A 24 -21.59 44.85 35.92
C ALA A 24 -20.76 43.56 36.03
N ILE A 25 -21.43 42.45 36.20
CA ILE A 25 -20.81 41.14 36.23
C ILE A 25 -21.03 40.52 34.84
N VAL A 26 -19.93 40.23 34.13
CA VAL A 26 -19.93 39.64 32.79
C VAL A 26 -19.58 38.17 32.90
N PRO A 27 -20.43 37.26 32.42
CA PRO A 27 -20.09 35.82 32.33
C PRO A 27 -18.88 35.57 31.44
N GLN A 28 -18.19 34.44 31.65
CA GLN A 28 -17.02 34.06 30.84
C GLN A 28 -17.39 33.70 29.37
N SER A 29 -18.66 33.41 29.12
CA SER A 29 -19.20 33.12 27.78
C SER A 29 -19.47 34.35 26.94
N ASP A 30 -19.45 35.56 27.55
CA ASP A 30 -19.97 36.80 26.95
C ASP A 30 -18.95 37.93 27.01
N GLU A 31 -19.05 38.84 26.06
CA GLU A 31 -18.51 40.21 26.14
C GLU A 31 -19.64 41.21 25.98
N TYR A 32 -19.60 42.26 26.78
CA TYR A 32 -20.63 43.30 26.74
C TYR A 32 -20.08 44.56 26.07
N VAL A 33 -20.76 45.02 25.03
CA VAL A 33 -20.41 46.25 24.33
C VAL A 33 -21.15 47.42 24.99
N VAL A 34 -20.35 48.38 25.44
CA VAL A 34 -20.85 49.55 26.18
C VAL A 34 -20.81 50.78 25.28
N GLU A 35 -21.94 51.47 25.27
CA GLU A 35 -22.08 52.77 24.62
C GLU A 35 -22.22 53.90 25.66
N ARG A 36 -21.68 55.05 25.30
CA ARG A 36 -21.89 56.32 26.00
C ARG A 36 -22.47 57.34 25.02
N PHE A 37 -23.68 57.77 25.27
CA PHE A 37 -24.41 58.70 24.38
C PHE A 37 -24.46 58.21 22.91
N GLY A 38 -24.68 56.89 22.70
CA GLY A 38 -24.77 56.30 21.36
C GLY A 38 -23.45 56.15 20.62
N LYS A 39 -22.32 56.28 21.33
CA LYS A 39 -20.99 56.00 20.78
C LYS A 39 -20.36 54.84 21.51
N TYR A 40 -19.72 53.95 20.75
CA TYR A 40 -18.88 52.89 21.33
C TYR A 40 -17.84 53.50 22.30
N ARG A 41 -17.78 52.96 23.49
CA ARG A 41 -16.78 53.32 24.51
C ARG A 41 -15.76 52.22 24.75
N GLU A 42 -16.21 51.07 25.18
CA GLU A 42 -15.37 49.93 25.53
C GLU A 42 -16.16 48.63 25.49
N THR A 43 -15.42 47.52 25.40
CA THR A 43 -15.96 46.16 25.54
C THR A 43 -15.58 45.61 26.91
N LEU A 44 -16.55 45.17 27.67
CA LEU A 44 -16.35 44.57 28.99
C LEU A 44 -16.07 43.10 28.84
N SER A 45 -14.89 42.67 29.31
CA SER A 45 -14.50 41.28 29.38
C SER A 45 -15.12 40.57 30.59
N ALA A 46 -15.06 39.24 30.62
CA ALA A 46 -15.55 38.42 31.73
C ALA A 46 -14.99 38.87 33.08
N GLY A 47 -15.87 38.93 34.08
CA GLY A 47 -15.55 39.33 35.44
C GLY A 47 -16.34 40.52 35.91
N ILE A 48 -15.82 41.22 36.94
CA ILE A 48 -16.45 42.40 37.55
C ILE A 48 -15.94 43.65 36.83
N ASN A 49 -16.85 44.41 36.26
CA ASN A 49 -16.53 45.65 35.54
C ASN A 49 -17.28 46.81 36.18
N LEU A 50 -16.70 48.01 36.12
CA LEU A 50 -17.29 49.24 36.67
C LEU A 50 -17.82 50.11 35.52
N LEU A 51 -19.07 50.47 35.60
CA LEU A 51 -19.79 51.33 34.69
C LEU A 51 -20.20 52.63 35.39
N ILE A 52 -20.27 53.71 34.65
CA ILE A 52 -20.85 54.95 35.15
C ILE A 52 -22.35 54.91 34.88
N PRO A 53 -23.20 54.69 35.95
CA PRO A 53 -24.63 54.61 35.74
C PRO A 53 -25.16 55.92 35.16
N PHE A 54 -26.22 55.84 34.35
CA PHE A 54 -26.86 56.93 33.61
C PHE A 54 -26.09 57.42 32.36
N LEU A 55 -24.74 57.25 32.29
CA LEU A 55 -23.95 57.63 31.14
C LEU A 55 -23.64 56.44 30.25
N ASP A 56 -23.24 55.33 30.90
CA ASP A 56 -22.84 54.10 30.23
C ASP A 56 -24.03 53.14 30.13
N ARG A 57 -24.23 52.57 28.95
CA ARG A 57 -25.28 51.60 28.71
C ARG A 57 -24.69 50.37 28.03
N ILE A 58 -25.03 49.18 28.52
CA ILE A 58 -24.76 47.92 27.84
C ILE A 58 -25.80 47.81 26.72
N GLU A 59 -25.35 47.99 25.47
CA GLU A 59 -26.24 47.93 24.32
C GLU A 59 -26.32 46.55 23.75
N HIS A 60 -25.15 45.87 23.65
CA HIS A 60 -25.07 44.54 23.10
C HIS A 60 -24.35 43.57 24.02
N LYS A 61 -24.89 42.36 24.09
CA LYS A 61 -24.25 41.19 24.74
C LYS A 61 -23.88 40.19 23.66
N VAL A 62 -22.61 39.94 23.51
CA VAL A 62 -22.07 39.09 22.43
C VAL A 62 -21.50 37.83 23.04
N VAL A 63 -21.98 36.68 22.56
CA VAL A 63 -21.46 35.37 22.97
C VAL A 63 -20.13 35.11 22.22
N VAL A 64 -19.06 34.88 23.00
CA VAL A 64 -17.69 34.63 22.45
C VAL A 64 -17.35 33.15 22.36
N LEU A 65 -18.25 32.27 22.77
CA LEU A 65 -18.09 30.83 22.59
C LEU A 65 -18.12 30.47 21.12
N GLU A 66 -17.47 29.34 20.78
CA GLU A 66 -17.60 28.77 19.46
C GLU A 66 -19.06 28.40 19.17
N ARG A 67 -19.54 28.80 18.02
CA ARG A 67 -20.88 28.49 17.52
C ARG A 67 -20.81 27.87 16.14
N GLN A 68 -21.75 27.02 15.88
CA GLN A 68 -21.97 26.43 14.56
C GLN A 68 -23.00 27.28 13.81
N LEU A 69 -22.70 27.57 12.56
CA LEU A 69 -23.70 28.07 11.63
C LEU A 69 -24.55 26.86 11.18
N ASP A 70 -25.87 27.07 11.14
CA ASP A 70 -26.76 26.02 10.62
C ASP A 70 -26.29 25.51 9.26
N ALA A 71 -26.31 24.19 9.10
CA ALA A 71 -25.93 23.58 7.84
C ALA A 71 -26.79 24.15 6.68
N PHE A 72 -26.16 24.42 5.57
CA PHE A 72 -26.84 25.00 4.41
C PHE A 72 -26.36 24.36 3.10
N ASP A 73 -27.28 24.28 2.16
CA ASP A 73 -27.07 23.70 0.85
C ASP A 73 -26.62 24.76 -0.15
N ILE A 74 -25.61 24.40 -0.97
CA ILE A 74 -25.08 25.26 -2.03
C ILE A 74 -25.12 24.48 -3.33
N SER A 75 -25.89 24.94 -4.31
CA SER A 75 -25.83 24.40 -5.67
C SER A 75 -24.66 25.02 -6.43
N VAL A 76 -23.82 24.17 -7.02
CA VAL A 76 -22.61 24.56 -7.74
C VAL A 76 -22.49 23.72 -9.01
N ILE A 77 -21.96 24.33 -10.09
CA ILE A 77 -21.55 23.62 -11.29
C ILE A 77 -20.03 23.47 -11.25
N THR A 78 -19.56 22.24 -11.33
CA THR A 78 -18.15 21.88 -11.34
C THR A 78 -17.48 22.19 -12.69
N ARG A 79 -16.15 22.06 -12.75
CA ARG A 79 -15.38 22.30 -13.99
C ARG A 79 -15.77 21.37 -15.13
N ASP A 80 -16.16 20.12 -14.82
CA ASP A 80 -16.65 19.11 -15.76
C ASP A 80 -18.14 19.25 -16.08
N ASN A 81 -18.74 20.42 -15.73
CA ASN A 81 -20.14 20.79 -16.03
C ASN A 81 -21.19 19.90 -15.37
N VAL A 82 -20.89 19.37 -14.18
CA VAL A 82 -21.83 18.62 -13.37
C VAL A 82 -22.44 19.52 -12.31
N GLU A 83 -23.78 19.52 -12.19
CA GLU A 83 -24.47 20.19 -11.10
C GLU A 83 -24.44 19.34 -9.84
N ILE A 84 -23.94 19.93 -8.75
CA ILE A 84 -23.88 19.28 -7.44
C ILE A 84 -24.47 20.18 -6.37
N VAL A 85 -24.95 19.56 -5.30
CA VAL A 85 -25.36 20.27 -4.09
C VAL A 85 -24.42 19.88 -2.96
N LEU A 86 -23.72 20.89 -2.43
CA LEU A 86 -22.81 20.76 -1.30
C LEU A 86 -23.53 21.19 -0.04
N GLU A 87 -23.58 20.31 0.96
CA GLU A 87 -24.00 20.65 2.31
C GLU A 87 -22.78 21.05 3.14
N THR A 88 -22.82 22.24 3.72
CA THR A 88 -21.68 22.84 4.40
C THR A 88 -22.04 23.35 5.77
N THR A 89 -21.12 23.20 6.71
CA THR A 89 -21.19 23.70 8.06
C THR A 89 -19.95 24.53 8.38
N VAL A 90 -20.14 25.69 9.00
CA VAL A 90 -19.06 26.59 9.42
C VAL A 90 -19.11 26.81 10.93
N PHE A 91 -17.95 26.66 11.57
CA PHE A 91 -17.78 26.93 12.99
C PHE A 91 -16.99 28.23 13.16
N PHE A 92 -17.51 29.10 13.99
CA PHE A 92 -16.93 30.42 14.21
C PHE A 92 -17.08 30.88 15.67
N ARG A 93 -16.22 31.78 16.08
CA ARG A 93 -16.32 32.52 17.34
C ARG A 93 -16.07 33.99 17.13
N VAL A 94 -16.59 34.80 18.04
CA VAL A 94 -16.33 36.23 18.04
C VAL A 94 -15.06 36.50 18.85
N ILE A 95 -14.08 37.22 18.24
CA ILE A 95 -12.82 37.62 18.87
C ILE A 95 -12.82 39.14 19.17
N ASP A 96 -13.67 39.89 18.50
CA ASP A 96 -13.84 41.32 18.72
C ASP A 96 -15.35 41.66 18.69
N ALA A 97 -15.95 41.74 19.87
CA ALA A 97 -17.38 41.99 20.00
C ALA A 97 -17.81 43.34 19.41
N ALA A 98 -16.95 44.37 19.49
CA ALA A 98 -17.27 45.67 18.93
C ALA A 98 -17.35 45.62 17.39
N LYS A 99 -16.38 44.95 16.73
CA LYS A 99 -16.42 44.79 15.28
C LYS A 99 -17.60 43.95 14.82
N SER A 100 -17.94 42.88 15.56
CA SER A 100 -19.05 41.99 15.20
C SER A 100 -20.43 42.68 15.28
N VAL A 101 -20.54 43.72 16.05
CA VAL A 101 -21.80 44.49 16.21
C VAL A 101 -21.88 45.70 15.28
N TYR A 102 -20.77 46.46 15.18
CA TYR A 102 -20.84 47.76 14.48
C TYR A 102 -20.45 47.67 12.99
N ARG A 103 -19.77 46.62 12.56
CA ARG A 103 -19.39 46.48 11.15
C ARG A 103 -20.36 45.65 10.31
N ILE A 104 -21.18 44.83 10.96
CA ILE A 104 -22.13 43.98 10.29
C ILE A 104 -23.42 43.86 11.11
N ARG A 105 -24.54 43.81 10.41
CA ARG A 105 -25.85 43.75 11.08
C ARG A 105 -26.21 42.34 11.53
N ASP A 106 -25.94 41.35 10.66
CA ASP A 106 -26.31 39.95 10.83
C ASP A 106 -25.12 39.08 10.51
N VAL A 107 -24.43 38.63 11.54
CA VAL A 107 -23.22 37.79 11.41
C VAL A 107 -23.54 36.45 10.73
N PRO A 108 -24.56 35.68 11.13
CA PRO A 108 -24.91 34.42 10.49
C PRO A 108 -25.21 34.56 9.00
N LEU A 109 -26.01 35.55 8.63
CA LEU A 109 -26.36 35.76 7.21
C LEU A 109 -25.16 36.17 6.37
N ALA A 110 -24.31 37.02 6.90
CA ALA A 110 -23.13 37.47 6.16
C ALA A 110 -22.09 36.36 5.99
N LEU A 111 -21.84 35.58 7.05
CA LEU A 111 -20.98 34.40 6.98
C LEU A 111 -21.49 33.40 5.96
N ARG A 112 -22.79 33.09 6.01
CA ARG A 112 -23.43 32.19 5.05
C ARG A 112 -23.22 32.66 3.61
N THR A 113 -23.57 33.93 3.30
CA THR A 113 -23.45 34.48 1.94
C THR A 113 -21.99 34.48 1.44
N THR A 114 -21.06 34.80 2.34
CA THR A 114 -19.63 34.80 2.03
C THR A 114 -19.11 33.38 1.81
N ALA A 115 -19.48 32.44 2.67
CA ALA A 115 -19.15 31.03 2.51
C ALA A 115 -19.71 30.46 1.20
N GLU A 116 -20.98 30.72 0.88
CA GLU A 116 -21.60 30.31 -0.39
C GLU A 116 -20.80 30.81 -1.61
N SER A 117 -20.36 32.05 -1.59
CA SER A 117 -19.56 32.63 -2.69
C SER A 117 -18.18 31.98 -2.82
N ILE A 118 -17.49 31.79 -1.70
CA ILE A 118 -16.16 31.17 -1.66
C ILE A 118 -16.24 29.70 -2.11
N ILE A 119 -17.19 28.94 -1.56
CA ILE A 119 -17.40 27.53 -1.88
C ILE A 119 -17.76 27.36 -3.36
N ARG A 120 -18.66 28.19 -3.88
CA ARG A 120 -19.02 28.17 -5.31
C ARG A 120 -17.79 28.43 -6.19
N SER A 121 -16.94 29.38 -5.80
CA SER A 121 -15.71 29.68 -6.53
C SER A 121 -14.68 28.56 -6.43
N ALA A 122 -14.52 27.92 -5.28
CA ALA A 122 -13.59 26.81 -5.08
C ALA A 122 -14.06 25.55 -5.85
N ALA A 123 -15.32 25.16 -5.68
CA ALA A 123 -15.88 23.97 -6.30
C ALA A 123 -15.97 24.10 -7.84
N GLY A 124 -16.25 25.31 -8.36
CA GLY A 124 -16.30 25.56 -9.81
C GLY A 124 -14.95 25.43 -10.53
N LYS A 125 -13.83 25.35 -9.79
CA LYS A 125 -12.48 25.10 -10.35
C LYS A 125 -12.10 23.62 -10.39
N LEU A 126 -12.84 22.77 -9.70
CA LEU A 126 -12.54 21.35 -9.49
C LEU A 126 -13.50 20.48 -10.30
N GLU A 127 -13.06 19.27 -10.63
CA GLU A 127 -13.92 18.21 -11.15
C GLU A 127 -14.64 17.50 -10.01
N LEU A 128 -15.75 16.82 -10.32
CA LEU A 128 -16.52 16.09 -9.32
C LEU A 128 -15.68 15.06 -8.57
N ASP A 129 -14.81 14.34 -9.28
CA ASP A 129 -13.91 13.34 -8.69
C ASP A 129 -12.89 13.98 -7.73
N ASP A 130 -12.38 15.19 -8.04
CA ASP A 130 -11.49 15.95 -7.19
C ASP A 130 -12.20 16.39 -5.90
N ILE A 131 -13.44 16.85 -6.00
CA ILE A 131 -14.26 17.25 -4.85
C ILE A 131 -14.52 16.06 -3.91
N GLN A 132 -14.71 14.87 -4.46
CA GLN A 132 -14.94 13.67 -3.66
C GLN A 132 -13.65 13.10 -3.02
N SER A 133 -12.53 13.16 -3.74
CA SER A 133 -11.25 12.57 -3.32
C SER A 133 -10.40 13.52 -2.46
N SER A 134 -10.49 14.83 -2.70
CA SER A 134 -9.62 15.86 -2.11
C SER A 134 -10.37 16.85 -1.22
N ARG A 135 -11.39 16.38 -0.49
CA ARG A 135 -12.23 17.22 0.40
C ARG A 135 -11.40 18.04 1.39
N GLN A 136 -10.35 17.47 1.93
CA GLN A 136 -9.49 18.14 2.90
C GLN A 136 -8.84 19.40 2.29
N GLN A 137 -8.29 19.28 1.11
CA GLN A 137 -7.65 20.40 0.42
C GLN A 137 -8.65 21.53 0.11
N MET A 138 -9.87 21.17 -0.31
CA MET A 138 -10.94 22.13 -0.56
C MET A 138 -11.39 22.81 0.75
N ASN A 139 -11.56 22.08 1.84
CA ASN A 139 -11.87 22.63 3.17
C ASN A 139 -10.80 23.62 3.63
N ASP A 140 -9.52 23.33 3.43
CA ASP A 140 -8.41 24.20 3.80
C ASP A 140 -8.40 25.50 2.97
N GLU A 141 -8.68 25.43 1.66
CA GLU A 141 -8.80 26.62 0.80
C GLU A 141 -10.00 27.49 1.20
N ILE A 142 -11.15 26.86 1.46
CA ILE A 142 -12.35 27.55 1.93
C ILE A 142 -12.08 28.22 3.26
N LEU A 143 -11.50 27.49 4.22
CA LEU A 143 -11.19 27.98 5.56
C LEU A 143 -10.28 29.21 5.50
N LYS A 144 -9.23 29.17 4.67
CA LYS A 144 -8.30 30.30 4.49
C LYS A 144 -9.04 31.53 3.97
N ASN A 145 -9.75 31.38 2.87
CA ASN A 145 -10.47 32.51 2.24
C ASN A 145 -11.57 33.07 3.17
N LEU A 146 -12.23 32.20 3.93
CA LEU A 146 -13.29 32.62 4.84
C LEU A 146 -12.72 33.33 6.08
N ARG A 147 -11.57 32.92 6.59
CA ARG A 147 -10.84 33.63 7.66
C ARG A 147 -10.47 35.05 7.24
N ASP A 148 -9.86 35.18 6.06
CA ASP A 148 -9.46 36.49 5.56
C ASP A 148 -10.66 37.45 5.39
N ALA A 149 -11.79 36.93 4.93
CA ALA A 149 -13.02 37.71 4.78
C ALA A 149 -13.68 38.09 6.11
N SER A 150 -13.63 37.21 7.11
CA SER A 150 -14.32 37.37 8.41
C SER A 150 -13.52 38.18 9.44
N GLU A 151 -12.21 38.34 9.26
CA GLU A 151 -11.35 39.11 10.17
C GLU A 151 -11.81 40.58 10.32
N VAL A 152 -12.27 41.15 9.21
CA VAL A 152 -12.80 42.52 9.18
C VAL A 152 -14.00 42.70 10.14
N TRP A 153 -14.75 41.64 10.36
CA TRP A 153 -15.94 41.64 11.26
C TRP A 153 -15.60 41.24 12.69
N GLY A 154 -14.33 40.96 12.99
CA GLY A 154 -13.89 40.50 14.31
C GLY A 154 -14.32 39.05 14.62
N LEU A 155 -14.43 38.23 13.60
CA LEU A 155 -14.77 36.81 13.72
C LEU A 155 -13.58 35.97 13.40
N GLU A 156 -13.44 34.86 14.10
CA GLU A 156 -12.50 33.79 13.78
C GLU A 156 -13.26 32.54 13.32
N ILE A 157 -12.93 32.08 12.16
CA ILE A 157 -13.44 30.79 11.64
C ILE A 157 -12.54 29.68 12.13
N THR A 158 -13.08 28.83 12.97
CA THR A 158 -12.33 27.71 13.57
C THR A 158 -12.17 26.60 12.53
N ARG A 159 -13.27 26.24 11.87
CA ARG A 159 -13.28 25.21 10.84
C ARG A 159 -14.46 25.40 9.89
N SER A 160 -14.29 24.87 8.68
CA SER A 160 -15.34 24.75 7.67
C SER A 160 -15.33 23.33 7.16
N GLU A 161 -16.47 22.69 7.13
CA GLU A 161 -16.60 21.28 6.74
C GLU A 161 -17.71 21.12 5.70
N ILE A 162 -17.37 20.40 4.62
CA ILE A 162 -18.35 19.92 3.66
C ILE A 162 -18.87 18.60 4.18
N THR A 163 -20.11 18.59 4.62
CA THR A 163 -20.75 17.44 5.27
C THR A 163 -21.19 16.41 4.23
N ASP A 164 -21.81 16.86 3.15
CA ASP A 164 -22.32 15.99 2.10
C ASP A 164 -22.15 16.59 0.70
N VAL A 165 -22.02 15.69 -0.30
CA VAL A 165 -21.93 16.03 -1.71
C VAL A 165 -23.00 15.25 -2.45
N ARG A 166 -24.07 15.92 -2.82
CA ARG A 166 -25.22 15.33 -3.52
C ARG A 166 -25.16 15.65 -5.00
N VAL A 167 -25.29 14.60 -5.81
CA VAL A 167 -25.34 14.67 -7.26
C VAL A 167 -26.70 14.14 -7.71
N ASP A 168 -27.21 14.63 -8.82
CA ASP A 168 -28.47 14.13 -9.37
C ASP A 168 -28.37 12.64 -9.77
N GLU A 169 -29.49 11.94 -9.76
CA GLU A 169 -29.49 10.48 -9.95
C GLU A 169 -29.11 10.07 -11.38
N ALA A 170 -29.40 10.89 -12.39
CA ALA A 170 -29.00 10.63 -13.77
C ALA A 170 -27.47 10.69 -13.94
N THR A 171 -26.83 11.69 -13.34
CA THR A 171 -25.37 11.82 -13.33
C THR A 171 -24.71 10.67 -12.56
N LYS A 172 -25.26 10.26 -11.40
CA LYS A 172 -24.77 9.09 -10.66
C LYS A 172 -24.83 7.81 -11.52
N GLN A 173 -25.89 7.61 -12.25
CA GLN A 173 -26.02 6.44 -13.12
C GLN A 173 -25.02 6.47 -14.27
N ALA A 174 -24.84 7.63 -14.92
CA ALA A 174 -23.85 7.79 -15.98
C ALA A 174 -22.43 7.53 -15.48
N GLN A 175 -22.08 8.10 -14.31
CA GLN A 175 -20.77 7.89 -13.68
C GLN A 175 -20.53 6.40 -13.30
N ARG A 176 -21.56 5.73 -12.75
CA ARG A 176 -21.47 4.28 -12.47
C ARG A 176 -21.24 3.46 -13.74
N GLN A 177 -21.92 3.78 -14.82
CA GLN A 177 -21.73 3.10 -16.11
C GLN A 177 -20.32 3.33 -16.65
N GLN A 178 -19.82 4.55 -16.60
CA GLN A 178 -18.47 4.88 -17.03
C GLN A 178 -17.41 4.15 -16.18
N LEU A 179 -17.55 4.17 -14.86
CA LEU A 179 -16.65 3.43 -13.93
C LEU A 179 -16.67 1.94 -14.19
N ASN A 180 -17.84 1.35 -14.43
CA ASN A 180 -17.96 -0.08 -14.72
C ASN A 180 -17.29 -0.42 -16.06
N ALA A 181 -17.50 0.38 -17.10
CA ALA A 181 -16.84 0.19 -18.39
C ALA A 181 -15.30 0.30 -18.28
N GLU A 182 -14.81 1.29 -17.52
CA GLU A 182 -13.38 1.45 -17.30
C GLU A 182 -12.77 0.29 -16.48
N ARG A 183 -13.49 -0.18 -15.46
CA ARG A 183 -13.07 -1.38 -14.68
C ARG A 183 -13.05 -2.63 -15.54
N GLU A 184 -14.04 -2.81 -16.39
CA GLU A 184 -14.11 -3.95 -17.31
C GLU A 184 -12.98 -3.90 -18.35
N ARG A 185 -12.72 -2.71 -18.91
CA ARG A 185 -11.58 -2.48 -19.80
C ARG A 185 -10.25 -2.82 -19.12
N ARG A 186 -10.02 -2.31 -17.91
CA ARG A 186 -8.80 -2.60 -17.14
C ARG A 186 -8.67 -4.10 -16.80
N ALA A 187 -9.76 -4.73 -16.42
CA ALA A 187 -9.77 -6.16 -16.13
C ALA A 187 -9.43 -6.99 -17.38
N THR A 188 -9.96 -6.62 -18.54
CA THR A 188 -9.67 -7.29 -19.82
C THR A 188 -8.20 -7.12 -20.22
N VAL A 189 -7.65 -5.90 -20.09
CA VAL A 189 -6.23 -5.64 -20.36
C VAL A 189 -5.34 -6.44 -19.41
N ALA A 190 -5.60 -6.39 -18.09
CA ALA A 190 -4.82 -7.13 -17.10
C ALA A 190 -4.89 -8.65 -17.32
N LYS A 191 -6.06 -9.18 -17.74
CA LYS A 191 -6.22 -10.59 -18.09
C LYS A 191 -5.39 -10.96 -19.34
N ALA A 192 -5.41 -10.11 -20.36
CA ALA A 192 -4.63 -10.35 -21.59
C ALA A 192 -3.12 -10.26 -21.33
N GLU A 193 -2.66 -9.31 -20.52
CA GLU A 193 -1.27 -9.18 -20.08
C GLU A 193 -0.84 -10.39 -19.23
N GLY A 194 -1.68 -10.84 -18.31
CA GLY A 194 -1.45 -12.04 -17.50
C GLY A 194 -1.33 -13.30 -18.36
N GLU A 195 -2.20 -13.48 -19.35
CA GLU A 195 -2.15 -14.61 -20.28
C GLU A 195 -0.90 -14.57 -21.16
N ARG A 196 -0.53 -13.40 -21.66
CA ARG A 196 0.72 -13.20 -22.41
C ARG A 196 1.94 -13.57 -21.56
N SER A 197 2.01 -13.08 -20.34
CA SER A 197 3.10 -13.37 -19.42
C SER A 197 3.17 -14.87 -19.08
N ARG A 198 2.02 -15.53 -18.92
CA ARG A 198 1.94 -16.98 -18.71
C ARG A 198 2.54 -17.74 -19.89
N VAL A 199 2.15 -17.38 -21.11
CA VAL A 199 2.67 -18.04 -22.34
C VAL A 199 4.16 -17.80 -22.50
N GLU A 200 4.65 -16.59 -22.25
CA GLU A 200 6.09 -16.27 -22.29
C GLU A 200 6.87 -17.10 -21.27
N LEU A 201 6.40 -17.17 -20.01
CA LEU A 201 7.05 -17.98 -18.96
C LEU A 201 7.03 -19.48 -19.28
N GLU A 202 5.95 -19.98 -19.88
CA GLU A 202 5.82 -21.38 -20.28
C GLU A 202 6.80 -21.74 -21.43
N ALA A 203 6.90 -20.84 -22.42
CA ALA A 203 7.86 -20.99 -23.52
C ALA A 203 9.31 -20.91 -23.02
N ASP A 204 9.63 -20.00 -22.12
CA ASP A 204 10.96 -19.89 -21.50
C ASP A 204 11.31 -21.14 -20.68
N ALA A 205 10.33 -21.68 -19.94
CA ALA A 205 10.51 -22.91 -19.18
C ALA A 205 10.78 -24.12 -20.08
N GLU A 206 10.04 -24.27 -21.20
CA GLU A 206 10.27 -25.31 -22.18
C GLU A 206 11.66 -25.18 -22.86
N LEU A 207 12.06 -23.97 -23.22
CA LEU A 207 13.37 -23.69 -23.77
C LEU A 207 14.47 -24.05 -22.76
N TYR A 208 14.31 -23.66 -21.52
CA TYR A 208 15.26 -23.99 -20.45
C TYR A 208 15.37 -25.51 -20.24
N GLU A 209 14.25 -26.22 -20.20
CA GLU A 209 14.23 -27.67 -20.07
C GLU A 209 14.91 -28.35 -21.26
N ALA A 210 14.61 -27.91 -22.49
CA ALA A 210 15.24 -28.44 -23.70
C ALA A 210 16.75 -28.19 -23.72
N THR A 211 17.20 -27.00 -23.33
CA THR A 211 18.63 -26.68 -23.24
C THR A 211 19.33 -27.53 -22.20
N LYS A 212 18.72 -27.73 -21.01
CA LYS A 212 19.28 -28.58 -19.97
C LYS A 212 19.34 -30.07 -20.34
N LYS A 213 18.33 -30.56 -21.05
CA LYS A 213 18.36 -31.93 -21.62
C LYS A 213 19.47 -32.09 -22.65
N ALA A 214 19.65 -31.12 -23.55
CA ALA A 214 20.72 -31.14 -24.54
C ALA A 214 22.12 -31.10 -23.88
N GLU A 215 22.31 -30.26 -22.87
CA GLU A 215 23.55 -30.20 -22.07
C GLU A 215 23.83 -31.54 -21.37
N ALA A 216 22.80 -32.15 -20.74
CA ALA A 216 22.94 -33.47 -20.09
C ALA A 216 23.32 -34.57 -21.07
N ILE A 217 22.68 -34.62 -22.26
CA ILE A 217 23.01 -35.59 -23.29
C ILE A 217 24.46 -35.40 -23.78
N LYS A 218 24.87 -34.15 -23.98
CA LYS A 218 26.26 -33.86 -24.38
C LYS A 218 27.25 -34.28 -23.29
N LEU A 219 26.97 -33.98 -22.02
CA LEU A 219 27.84 -34.35 -20.91
C LEU A 219 27.97 -35.89 -20.77
N THR A 220 26.86 -36.61 -20.92
CA THR A 220 26.89 -38.11 -20.91
C THR A 220 27.66 -38.64 -22.10
N ALA A 221 27.46 -38.11 -23.30
CA ALA A 221 28.21 -38.52 -24.47
C ALA A 221 29.73 -38.24 -24.34
N ASP A 222 30.10 -37.10 -23.81
CA ASP A 222 31.50 -36.74 -23.55
C ASP A 222 32.11 -37.66 -22.46
N ALA A 223 31.36 -38.01 -21.43
CA ALA A 223 31.78 -38.94 -20.38
C ALA A 223 31.99 -40.38 -20.95
N ASP A 224 31.04 -40.84 -21.78
CA ASP A 224 31.13 -42.13 -22.43
C ASP A 224 32.33 -42.20 -23.40
N ALA A 225 32.54 -41.17 -24.22
CA ALA A 225 33.70 -41.05 -25.11
C ALA A 225 35.01 -41.05 -24.30
N TYR A 226 35.07 -40.31 -23.19
CA TYR A 226 36.23 -40.31 -22.31
C TYR A 226 36.49 -41.71 -21.70
N ALA A 227 35.44 -42.40 -21.26
CA ALA A 227 35.54 -43.77 -20.71
C ALA A 227 36.07 -44.74 -21.77
N VAL A 228 35.59 -44.65 -23.02
CA VAL A 228 36.06 -45.49 -24.13
C VAL A 228 37.55 -45.22 -24.44
N ILE A 229 37.96 -43.93 -24.51
CA ILE A 229 39.37 -43.56 -24.73
C ILE A 229 40.24 -44.09 -23.58
N LYS A 230 39.87 -43.91 -22.35
CA LYS A 230 40.61 -44.37 -21.17
C LYS A 230 40.74 -45.90 -21.13
N LYS A 231 39.70 -46.61 -21.54
CA LYS A 231 39.72 -48.05 -21.65
C LYS A 231 40.66 -48.50 -22.77
N ALA A 232 40.60 -47.85 -23.93
CA ALA A 232 41.52 -48.16 -25.05
C ALA A 232 42.98 -47.87 -24.69
N GLU A 233 43.28 -46.77 -23.99
CA GLU A 233 44.61 -46.46 -23.46
C GLU A 233 45.10 -47.56 -22.49
N ALA A 234 44.25 -48.01 -21.58
CA ALA A 234 44.56 -49.04 -20.63
C ALA A 234 44.82 -50.40 -21.30
N ASP A 235 43.97 -50.76 -22.31
CA ASP A 235 44.17 -52.01 -23.13
C ASP A 235 45.45 -51.94 -23.95
N ALA A 236 45.78 -50.77 -24.52
CA ALA A 236 47.03 -50.55 -25.22
C ALA A 236 48.27 -50.68 -24.32
N GLN A 237 48.22 -50.08 -23.08
CA GLN A 237 49.27 -50.22 -22.10
C GLN A 237 49.43 -51.68 -21.64
N GLN A 238 48.29 -52.33 -21.39
CA GLN A 238 48.32 -53.78 -21.03
C GLN A 238 48.96 -54.65 -22.17
N THR A 239 48.59 -54.40 -23.43
CA THR A 239 49.17 -55.12 -24.55
C THR A 239 50.65 -54.83 -24.68
N LYS A 240 51.12 -53.60 -24.43
CA LYS A 240 52.55 -53.25 -24.45
C LYS A 240 53.30 -53.94 -23.32
N MET A 241 52.76 -53.96 -22.09
CA MET A 241 53.37 -54.67 -20.98
C MET A 241 53.43 -56.17 -21.17
N ILE A 242 52.44 -56.78 -21.85
CA ILE A 242 52.45 -58.18 -22.24
C ILE A 242 53.52 -58.44 -23.33
N ALA A 243 53.66 -57.59 -24.33
CA ALA A 243 54.68 -57.67 -25.32
C ALA A 243 56.11 -57.57 -24.79
N GLU A 244 56.32 -56.64 -23.81
CA GLU A 244 57.61 -56.53 -23.09
C GLU A 244 57.88 -57.76 -22.24
N ALA A 245 56.89 -58.32 -21.55
CA ALA A 245 57.03 -59.55 -20.80
C ALA A 245 57.35 -60.78 -21.70
N ILE A 246 56.81 -60.86 -22.94
CA ILE A 246 57.14 -61.91 -23.91
C ILE A 246 58.58 -61.79 -24.35
N ALA A 247 59.10 -60.59 -24.59
CA ALA A 247 60.48 -60.34 -24.98
C ALA A 247 61.50 -60.82 -23.90
N ASP A 248 61.09 -60.87 -22.65
CA ASP A 248 61.88 -61.19 -21.45
C ASP A 248 61.72 -62.69 -21.03
N ASN A 249 61.38 -63.58 -21.95
CA ASN A 249 61.20 -65.05 -21.76
C ASN A 249 60.01 -65.45 -20.86
N GLY A 250 59.03 -64.63 -20.73
CA GLY A 250 57.81 -64.85 -19.93
C GLY A 250 56.68 -65.62 -20.62
N GLN A 251 56.99 -66.47 -21.59
CA GLN A 251 56.02 -67.27 -22.36
C GLN A 251 54.97 -68.01 -21.56
N PRO A 252 55.29 -68.60 -20.38
CA PRO A 252 54.31 -69.30 -19.57
C PRO A 252 53.28 -68.38 -18.93
N ALA A 253 53.66 -67.10 -18.60
CA ALA A 253 52.77 -66.12 -18.04
C ALA A 253 51.75 -65.56 -19.03
N VAL A 254 52.16 -65.47 -20.31
CA VAL A 254 51.32 -65.07 -21.41
C VAL A 254 50.27 -66.14 -21.73
N ASP A 255 50.71 -67.41 -21.75
CA ASP A 255 49.78 -68.52 -21.97
C ASP A 255 48.70 -68.59 -20.88
N PHE A 256 49.07 -68.28 -19.63
CA PHE A 256 48.13 -68.20 -18.50
C PHE A 256 47.13 -67.03 -18.69
N GLU A 257 47.59 -65.85 -19.10
CA GLU A 257 46.73 -64.72 -19.35
C GLU A 257 45.75 -64.88 -20.51
N ILE A 258 46.24 -65.58 -21.59
CA ILE A 258 45.38 -65.98 -22.74
C ILE A 258 44.28 -66.92 -22.22
N LEU A 259 44.67 -67.93 -21.43
CA LEU A 259 43.72 -68.87 -20.84
C LEU A 259 42.67 -68.18 -19.95
N LYS A 260 43.12 -67.30 -19.14
CA LYS A 260 42.25 -66.50 -18.24
C LYS A 260 41.23 -65.64 -19.05
N ARG A 261 41.68 -64.96 -20.10
CA ARG A 261 40.77 -64.17 -20.96
C ARG A 261 39.79 -65.09 -21.73
N GLN A 262 40.19 -66.27 -22.12
CA GLN A 262 39.26 -67.23 -22.72
C GLN A 262 38.20 -67.69 -21.72
N VAL A 263 38.58 -67.99 -20.49
CA VAL A 263 37.63 -68.34 -19.42
C VAL A 263 36.68 -67.20 -19.12
N ASP A 264 37.21 -65.99 -19.01
CA ASP A 264 36.38 -64.80 -18.76
C ASP A 264 35.40 -64.50 -19.95
N ALA A 265 35.83 -64.69 -21.15
CA ALA A 265 34.97 -64.54 -22.32
C ALA A 265 33.86 -65.62 -22.32
N ILE A 266 34.17 -66.86 -21.98
CA ILE A 266 33.17 -67.93 -21.84
C ILE A 266 32.22 -67.67 -20.70
N ALA A 267 32.71 -67.17 -19.56
CA ALA A 267 31.88 -66.80 -18.43
C ALA A 267 30.90 -65.64 -18.77
N LYS A 268 31.37 -64.62 -19.51
CA LYS A 268 30.52 -63.55 -20.04
C LYS A 268 29.48 -64.01 -21.06
N MET A 269 29.85 -64.97 -21.89
CA MET A 269 28.89 -65.59 -22.82
C MET A 269 27.86 -66.44 -22.07
N GLY A 270 28.25 -67.15 -21.02
CA GLY A 270 27.34 -67.97 -20.24
C GLY A 270 26.38 -67.14 -19.32
N SER A 271 26.74 -65.91 -19.01
CA SER A 271 25.92 -65.02 -18.20
C SER A 271 24.97 -64.14 -19.02
N SER A 272 25.02 -64.19 -20.37
CA SER A 272 24.10 -63.39 -21.20
C SER A 272 22.80 -64.18 -21.45
N GLU A 273 21.68 -63.58 -21.11
CA GLU A 273 20.32 -64.16 -21.16
C GLU A 273 19.86 -64.57 -22.59
N ASN A 274 20.57 -64.15 -23.65
CA ASN A 274 20.14 -64.29 -25.05
C ASN A 274 20.98 -65.26 -25.91
N THR A 275 21.93 -66.02 -25.32
CA THR A 275 22.84 -66.91 -26.13
C THR A 275 22.29 -68.35 -26.23
N LYS A 276 21.75 -68.68 -27.37
CA LYS A 276 21.20 -70.02 -27.64
C LYS A 276 22.18 -71.01 -28.24
N THR A 277 23.36 -70.59 -28.72
CA THR A 277 24.33 -71.46 -29.33
C THR A 277 25.74 -70.95 -29.06
N ILE A 278 26.60 -71.79 -28.44
CA ILE A 278 28.00 -71.49 -28.16
C ILE A 278 28.83 -72.40 -29.08
N VAL A 279 29.57 -71.80 -30.01
CA VAL A 279 30.56 -72.53 -30.83
C VAL A 279 31.91 -72.32 -30.15
N LEU A 280 32.45 -73.39 -29.59
CA LEU A 280 33.78 -73.40 -28.99
C LEU A 280 34.83 -73.94 -29.95
N PRO A 281 35.99 -73.27 -30.11
CA PRO A 281 37.11 -73.82 -30.84
C PRO A 281 37.60 -75.13 -30.18
N THR A 282 38.09 -76.08 -30.98
CA THR A 282 38.52 -77.40 -30.51
C THR A 282 39.63 -77.35 -29.46
N ASP A 283 40.45 -76.30 -29.42
CA ASP A 283 41.51 -76.12 -28.43
C ASP A 283 41.00 -75.77 -27.05
N VAL A 284 39.87 -75.12 -26.93
CA VAL A 284 39.22 -74.78 -25.63
C VAL A 284 38.56 -76.00 -25.00
N THR A 285 38.05 -76.92 -25.80
CA THR A 285 37.50 -78.20 -25.33
C THR A 285 38.53 -79.12 -24.73
N LYS A 286 39.78 -79.08 -25.20
CA LYS A 286 40.88 -79.82 -24.62
C LYS A 286 41.32 -79.32 -23.25
N THR A 287 41.33 -78.01 -23.03
CA THR A 287 41.69 -77.41 -21.80
C THR A 287 40.57 -77.60 -20.71
N LEU A 288 39.31 -77.55 -21.12
CA LEU A 288 38.17 -77.84 -20.20
C LEU A 288 38.12 -79.33 -19.84
N GLY A 289 38.51 -80.25 -20.79
CA GLY A 289 38.65 -81.65 -20.49
C GLY A 289 39.78 -81.98 -19.48
N GLY A 290 40.87 -81.18 -19.51
CA GLY A 290 41.94 -81.24 -18.50
C GLY A 290 41.52 -80.82 -17.12
N LEU A 291 40.66 -79.80 -17.01
CA LEU A 291 40.10 -79.35 -15.75
C LEU A 291 39.06 -80.34 -15.16
N ALA A 292 38.27 -81.01 -15.96
CA ALA A 292 37.40 -82.10 -15.55
C ALA A 292 38.18 -83.31 -15.01
N GLY A 293 39.35 -83.60 -15.59
CA GLY A 293 40.27 -84.59 -15.07
C GLY A 293 40.89 -84.28 -13.69
N LEU A 294 41.15 -82.98 -13.45
CA LEU A 294 41.61 -82.49 -12.13
C LEU A 294 40.51 -82.57 -11.05
N GLN A 295 39.26 -82.38 -11.39
CA GLN A 295 38.13 -82.57 -10.48
C GLN A 295 37.94 -84.01 -10.05
N ASP A 296 38.25 -85.00 -10.97
CA ASP A 296 38.18 -86.44 -10.67
C ASP A 296 39.36 -86.88 -9.79
N VAL A 297 40.55 -86.30 -9.96
CA VAL A 297 41.68 -86.49 -9.06
C VAL A 297 41.47 -85.95 -7.68
N LEU A 298 40.89 -84.72 -7.53
CA LEU A 298 40.55 -84.11 -6.20
C LEU A 298 39.47 -84.93 -5.50
N ARG A 299 38.50 -85.48 -6.22
CA ARG A 299 37.45 -86.32 -5.60
C ARG A 299 38.01 -87.68 -5.13
N ARG A 300 39.14 -88.16 -5.64
CA ARG A 300 39.79 -89.38 -5.17
C ARG A 300 40.66 -89.16 -3.95
N THR A 301 41.06 -87.92 -3.66
CA THR A 301 41.87 -87.59 -2.49
C THR A 301 41.03 -87.28 -1.23
N ASP A 302 39.74 -86.99 -1.33
CA ASP A 302 38.85 -86.77 -0.21
C ASP A 302 38.11 -88.07 0.26
N GLY A 303 38.51 -89.22 -0.22
CA GLY A 303 37.94 -90.56 0.02
C GLY A 303 38.93 -91.56 0.58
N ALA A 304 39.99 -91.12 1.34
CA ALA A 304 40.88 -91.98 2.08
C ALA A 304 41.04 -91.43 3.53
#